data_40732d0018079fb4ecfed34ccefc8b0d
#
_entry.id   40732d0018079fb4ecfed34ccefc8b0d
#
_cell.length_a   1.000
_cell.length_b   1.000
_cell.length_c   1.000
_cell.angle_alpha   90.00
_cell.angle_beta   90.00
_cell.angle_gamma   90.00
#
_symmetry.space_group_name_H-M   'P 1'
#
loop_
_entity.id
_entity.type
_entity.pdbx_description
1 polymer ?
#
loop_
_entity_poly.entity_id
_entity_poly.type
_entity_poly.pdbx_seq_one_letter_code
_entity_poly.pdbx_strand_id
1 'polypeptide(L)'
;MTEQTVTEQIASAKTFSLNLRDDGVGVITMDVAGESMNVLKAAFADEIKALLDEIRSNKNIKGLGIISGKADSFIAGADITMLDGCKTAQEATDIAAMGQQMFGQLEALNIPLIAAIHGPCLGGGLELAMACHGRVATDDGKTVLGLPEVQLGLLPGSGGTQRLPKMVGLQKALDMMLTGKQLRAVQAKKAGLVDAVVPKSILLEAAVKMALAGKPDRSKAVKLPFVGQLLEFTSIGRGILFSQATKQTLLK
;
A
#
# COMPACT_ATOMS: atom_id res chain seq x y z
N MET A 1 14.31 -35.80 -2.99
CA MET A 1 13.35 -35.07 -2.13
C MET A 1 11.97 -35.24 -2.76
N THR A 2 11.00 -35.73 -2.02
CA THR A 2 9.64 -35.98 -2.51
C THR A 2 8.88 -34.66 -2.61
N GLU A 3 7.90 -34.54 -3.51
CA GLU A 3 7.03 -33.35 -3.67
C GLU A 3 6.39 -32.94 -2.32
N GLN A 4 6.05 -33.89 -1.46
CA GLN A 4 5.56 -33.62 -0.10
C GLN A 4 6.57 -32.85 0.77
N THR A 5 7.86 -33.19 0.69
CA THR A 5 8.91 -32.49 1.47
C THR A 5 9.11 -31.04 1.01
N VAL A 6 8.96 -30.79 -0.29
CA VAL A 6 9.03 -29.44 -0.87
C VAL A 6 7.80 -28.61 -0.46
N THR A 7 6.60 -29.23 -0.50
CA THR A 7 5.34 -28.57 -0.10
C THR A 7 5.33 -28.21 1.40
N GLU A 8 5.84 -29.10 2.27
CA GLU A 8 5.98 -28.82 3.70
C GLU A 8 7.03 -27.73 4.00
N GLN A 9 8.14 -27.69 3.25
CA GLN A 9 9.14 -26.62 3.39
C GLN A 9 8.62 -25.26 2.92
N ILE A 10 7.80 -25.22 1.87
CA ILE A 10 7.14 -23.99 1.39
C ILE A 10 6.12 -23.50 2.42
N ALA A 11 5.36 -24.40 3.05
CA ALA A 11 4.38 -24.06 4.08
C ALA A 11 5.00 -23.53 5.39
N SER A 12 6.29 -23.79 5.64
CA SER A 12 7.02 -23.35 6.84
C SER A 12 7.84 -22.06 6.63
N ALA A 13 7.96 -21.57 5.40
CA ALA A 13 8.71 -20.35 5.10
C ALA A 13 7.90 -19.13 5.55
N LYS A 14 8.47 -18.30 6.42
CA LYS A 14 7.86 -17.03 6.82
C LYS A 14 7.74 -16.09 5.62
N THR A 15 6.55 -15.51 5.44
CA THR A 15 6.29 -14.52 4.39
C THR A 15 6.94 -13.18 4.71
N PHE A 16 7.02 -12.84 6.00
CA PHE A 16 7.64 -11.60 6.47
C PHE A 16 8.87 -11.91 7.30
N SER A 17 9.97 -11.25 6.99
CA SER A 17 11.17 -11.24 7.82
C SER A 17 11.46 -9.84 8.32
N LEU A 18 11.97 -9.73 9.56
CA LEU A 18 12.42 -8.47 10.16
C LEU A 18 13.91 -8.56 10.46
N ASN A 19 14.69 -7.68 9.83
CA ASN A 19 16.12 -7.57 10.06
C ASN A 19 16.43 -6.21 10.65
N LEU A 20 16.98 -6.18 11.87
CA LEU A 20 17.42 -4.95 12.53
C LEU A 20 18.84 -4.58 12.06
N ARG A 21 18.97 -3.36 11.55
CA ARG A 21 20.25 -2.75 11.13
C ARG A 21 20.96 -2.12 12.33
N ASP A 22 22.26 -1.90 12.20
CA ASP A 22 23.10 -1.27 13.24
C ASP A 22 22.67 0.18 13.55
N ASP A 23 22.03 0.87 12.57
CA ASP A 23 21.49 2.23 12.73
C ASP A 23 20.14 2.26 13.49
N GLY A 24 19.60 1.10 13.84
CA GLY A 24 18.33 0.94 14.56
C GLY A 24 17.10 0.94 13.65
N VAL A 25 17.25 0.86 12.34
CA VAL A 25 16.11 0.69 11.42
C VAL A 25 15.84 -0.79 11.20
N GLY A 26 14.61 -1.21 11.47
CA GLY A 26 14.11 -2.54 11.12
C GLY A 26 13.70 -2.59 9.64
N VAL A 27 14.21 -3.56 8.89
CA VAL A 27 13.82 -3.81 7.51
C VAL A 27 12.88 -5.01 7.47
N ILE A 28 11.62 -4.75 7.13
CA ILE A 28 10.60 -5.77 6.88
C ILE A 28 10.68 -6.16 5.41
N THR A 29 11.00 -7.41 5.13
CA THR A 29 10.96 -7.94 3.76
C THR A 29 9.76 -8.87 3.61
N MET A 30 8.89 -8.59 2.65
CA MET A 30 7.81 -9.49 2.25
C MET A 30 8.25 -10.33 1.06
N ASP A 31 8.21 -11.65 1.21
CA ASP A 31 8.58 -12.60 0.15
C ASP A 31 7.72 -13.87 0.23
N VAL A 32 6.66 -13.92 -0.56
CA VAL A 32 5.78 -15.10 -0.63
C VAL A 32 6.50 -16.22 -1.37
N ALA A 33 6.87 -17.28 -0.65
CA ALA A 33 7.63 -18.40 -1.21
C ALA A 33 6.88 -19.05 -2.38
N GLY A 34 7.61 -19.36 -3.45
CA GLY A 34 7.07 -20.03 -4.65
C GLY A 34 6.24 -19.13 -5.58
N GLU A 35 5.96 -17.89 -5.21
CA GLU A 35 5.19 -16.94 -6.03
C GLU A 35 6.13 -15.99 -6.79
N SER A 36 5.76 -15.63 -8.03
CA SER A 36 6.51 -14.64 -8.82
C SER A 36 6.30 -13.21 -8.34
N MET A 37 5.18 -12.94 -7.68
CA MET A 37 4.80 -11.65 -7.12
C MET A 37 4.26 -11.81 -5.70
N ASN A 38 4.41 -10.78 -4.88
CA ASN A 38 3.74 -10.75 -3.59
C ASN A 38 2.27 -10.36 -3.77
N VAL A 39 1.39 -11.15 -3.16
CA VAL A 39 -0.03 -10.83 -2.97
C VAL A 39 -0.39 -10.96 -1.49
N LEU A 40 -1.32 -10.15 -1.01
CA LEU A 40 -1.78 -10.19 0.37
C LEU A 40 -2.81 -11.29 0.53
N LYS A 41 -2.59 -12.19 1.50
CA LYS A 41 -3.49 -13.30 1.83
C LYS A 41 -4.02 -13.14 3.25
N ALA A 42 -5.28 -13.51 3.49
CA ALA A 42 -5.87 -13.50 4.83
C ALA A 42 -5.07 -14.39 5.82
N ALA A 43 -4.48 -15.48 5.32
CA ALA A 43 -3.63 -16.38 6.10
C ALA A 43 -2.38 -15.69 6.72
N PHE A 44 -2.01 -14.50 6.26
CA PHE A 44 -0.87 -13.76 6.84
C PHE A 44 -1.22 -12.94 8.10
N ALA A 45 -2.50 -12.93 8.52
CA ALA A 45 -2.95 -12.11 9.64
C ALA A 45 -2.19 -12.40 10.94
N ASP A 46 -2.01 -13.68 11.27
CA ASP A 46 -1.28 -14.08 12.49
C ASP A 46 0.21 -13.76 12.41
N GLU A 47 0.82 -13.92 11.23
CA GLU A 47 2.23 -13.59 11.01
C GLU A 47 2.46 -12.07 11.13
N ILE A 48 1.58 -11.26 10.58
CA ILE A 48 1.64 -9.79 10.68
C ILE A 48 1.40 -9.35 12.13
N LYS A 49 0.50 -10.00 12.85
CA LYS A 49 0.27 -9.72 14.27
C LYS A 49 1.54 -10.01 15.10
N ALA A 50 2.14 -11.19 14.91
CA ALA A 50 3.39 -11.55 15.59
C ALA A 50 4.52 -10.55 15.26
N LEU A 51 4.66 -10.14 14.00
CA LEU A 51 5.60 -9.12 13.55
C LEU A 51 5.37 -7.77 14.26
N LEU A 52 4.11 -7.33 14.37
CA LEU A 52 3.77 -6.08 15.06
C LEU A 52 4.08 -6.15 16.56
N ASP A 53 3.84 -7.29 17.19
CA ASP A 53 4.16 -7.50 18.62
C ASP A 53 5.68 -7.49 18.85
N GLU A 54 6.46 -8.11 17.95
CA GLU A 54 7.93 -8.03 17.96
C GLU A 54 8.41 -6.57 17.82
N ILE A 55 7.88 -5.83 16.85
CA ILE A 55 8.22 -4.41 16.62
C ILE A 55 7.92 -3.56 17.86
N ARG A 56 6.76 -3.75 18.49
CA ARG A 56 6.35 -2.98 19.68
C ARG A 56 7.19 -3.28 20.92
N SER A 57 7.65 -4.52 21.06
CA SER A 57 8.46 -4.96 22.21
C SER A 57 9.94 -4.57 22.09
N ASN A 58 10.45 -4.42 20.86
CA ASN A 58 11.87 -4.15 20.62
C ASN A 58 12.17 -2.63 20.62
N LYS A 59 12.65 -2.14 21.76
CA LYS A 59 12.99 -0.72 21.96
C LYS A 59 14.19 -0.23 21.13
N ASN A 60 14.97 -1.13 20.53
CA ASN A 60 16.10 -0.76 19.68
C ASN A 60 15.65 -0.32 18.29
N ILE A 61 14.40 -0.61 17.90
CA ILE A 61 13.84 -0.21 16.59
C ILE A 61 13.43 1.26 16.68
N LYS A 62 14.12 2.12 15.93
CA LYS A 62 13.88 3.56 15.84
C LYS A 62 12.97 3.94 14.67
N GLY A 63 12.92 3.08 13.66
CA GLY A 63 12.12 3.25 12.44
C GLY A 63 12.08 1.96 11.64
N LEU A 64 11.22 1.91 10.63
CA LEU A 64 10.97 0.72 9.82
C LEU A 64 10.98 1.06 8.33
N GLY A 65 11.57 0.17 7.54
CA GLY A 65 11.36 0.09 6.10
C GLY A 65 10.62 -1.18 5.75
N ILE A 66 9.64 -1.14 4.83
CA ILE A 66 9.04 -2.34 4.24
C ILE A 66 9.38 -2.40 2.77
N ILE A 67 9.94 -3.54 2.33
CA ILE A 67 10.36 -3.79 0.96
C ILE A 67 9.90 -5.19 0.51
N SER A 68 9.80 -5.40 -0.79
CA SER A 68 9.56 -6.72 -1.38
C SER A 68 10.88 -7.46 -1.61
N GLY A 69 10.89 -8.77 -1.33
CA GLY A 69 11.97 -9.68 -1.73
C GLY A 69 11.92 -10.06 -3.23
N LYS A 70 10.83 -9.73 -3.95
CA LYS A 70 10.71 -9.99 -5.39
C LYS A 70 11.53 -9.00 -6.20
N ALA A 71 12.11 -9.48 -7.31
CA ALA A 71 13.00 -8.65 -8.13
C ALA A 71 12.30 -7.43 -8.76
N ASP A 72 11.07 -7.61 -9.26
CA ASP A 72 10.39 -6.64 -10.12
C ASP A 72 8.96 -6.28 -9.66
N SER A 73 8.59 -6.57 -8.42
CA SER A 73 7.25 -6.30 -7.90
C SER A 73 7.31 -5.94 -6.42
N PHE A 74 6.57 -4.92 -6.01
CA PHE A 74 6.36 -4.63 -4.60
C PHE A 74 5.26 -5.56 -4.05
N ILE A 75 4.01 -5.20 -4.21
CA ILE A 75 2.84 -6.02 -3.84
C ILE A 75 1.75 -5.77 -4.90
N ALA A 76 1.35 -6.84 -5.60
CA ALA A 76 0.47 -6.75 -6.77
C ALA A 76 -1.03 -6.69 -6.42
N GLY A 77 -1.39 -6.71 -5.15
CA GLY A 77 -2.76 -6.63 -4.67
C GLY A 77 -3.07 -7.63 -3.56
N ALA A 78 -4.35 -7.81 -3.27
CA ALA A 78 -4.85 -8.91 -2.47
C ALA A 78 -5.08 -10.16 -3.35
N ASP A 79 -5.03 -11.33 -2.75
CA ASP A 79 -5.36 -12.58 -3.43
C ASP A 79 -6.87 -12.60 -3.72
N ILE A 80 -7.24 -12.48 -4.99
CA ILE A 80 -8.64 -12.44 -5.44
C ILE A 80 -9.39 -13.74 -5.14
N THR A 81 -8.69 -14.87 -5.00
CA THR A 81 -9.32 -16.16 -4.67
C THR A 81 -9.99 -16.14 -3.28
N MET A 82 -9.54 -15.26 -2.39
CA MET A 82 -10.19 -15.06 -1.08
C MET A 82 -11.61 -14.52 -1.23
N LEU A 83 -11.83 -13.63 -2.21
CA LEU A 83 -13.14 -13.03 -2.48
C LEU A 83 -14.03 -13.99 -3.26
N ASP A 84 -13.48 -14.72 -4.23
CA ASP A 84 -14.21 -15.76 -4.96
C ASP A 84 -14.72 -16.88 -4.03
N GLY A 85 -14.02 -17.12 -2.90
CA GLY A 85 -14.42 -18.07 -1.88
C GLY A 85 -15.59 -17.62 -1.00
N CYS A 86 -15.93 -16.33 -0.98
CA CYS A 86 -17.00 -15.78 -0.15
C CYS A 86 -18.38 -16.25 -0.65
N LYS A 87 -19.17 -16.81 0.26
CA LYS A 87 -20.54 -17.24 -0.02
C LYS A 87 -21.59 -16.23 0.42
N THR A 88 -21.20 -15.30 1.28
CA THR A 88 -22.09 -14.29 1.86
C THR A 88 -21.46 -12.91 1.81
N ALA A 89 -22.28 -11.86 1.81
CA ALA A 89 -21.83 -10.48 1.93
C ALA A 89 -21.08 -10.22 3.25
N GLN A 90 -21.43 -10.95 4.31
CA GLN A 90 -20.77 -10.84 5.61
C GLN A 90 -19.31 -11.32 5.54
N GLU A 91 -19.03 -12.44 4.90
CA GLU A 91 -17.67 -12.95 4.73
C GLU A 91 -16.78 -11.96 3.96
N ALA A 92 -17.30 -11.35 2.89
CA ALA A 92 -16.58 -10.31 2.16
C ALA A 92 -16.34 -9.05 3.03
N THR A 93 -17.32 -8.68 3.85
CA THR A 93 -17.20 -7.57 4.81
C THR A 93 -16.12 -7.84 5.86
N ASP A 94 -16.06 -9.07 6.38
CA ASP A 94 -15.09 -9.47 7.41
C ASP A 94 -13.66 -9.45 6.86
N ILE A 95 -13.44 -9.87 5.60
CA ILE A 95 -12.16 -9.76 4.92
C ILE A 95 -11.72 -8.28 4.80
N ALA A 96 -12.63 -7.42 4.37
CA ALA A 96 -12.34 -5.99 4.25
C ALA A 96 -12.04 -5.36 5.62
N ALA A 97 -12.82 -5.69 6.65
CA ALA A 97 -12.63 -5.20 8.01
C ALA A 97 -11.28 -5.65 8.60
N MET A 98 -10.88 -6.91 8.35
CA MET A 98 -9.57 -7.43 8.76
C MET A 98 -8.43 -6.63 8.12
N GLY A 99 -8.50 -6.36 6.81
CA GLY A 99 -7.53 -5.54 6.09
C GLY A 99 -7.45 -4.11 6.63
N GLN A 100 -8.60 -3.48 6.90
CA GLN A 100 -8.68 -2.14 7.49
C GLN A 100 -8.07 -2.10 8.89
N GLN A 101 -8.37 -3.08 9.73
CA GLN A 101 -7.82 -3.18 11.08
C GLN A 101 -6.30 -3.37 11.05
N MET A 102 -5.80 -4.25 10.20
CA MET A 102 -4.37 -4.53 10.06
C MET A 102 -3.61 -3.29 9.59
N PHE A 103 -4.08 -2.63 8.55
CA PHE A 103 -3.44 -1.41 8.05
C PHE A 103 -3.59 -0.24 9.02
N GLY A 104 -4.68 -0.16 9.77
CA GLY A 104 -4.83 0.78 10.87
C GLY A 104 -3.78 0.61 11.97
N GLN A 105 -3.39 -0.63 12.28
CA GLN A 105 -2.31 -0.90 13.25
C GLN A 105 -0.93 -0.46 12.75
N LEU A 106 -0.65 -0.58 11.43
CA LEU A 106 0.58 -0.07 10.82
C LEU A 106 0.62 1.46 10.87
N GLU A 107 -0.48 2.12 10.53
CA GLU A 107 -0.62 3.58 10.58
C GLU A 107 -0.48 4.12 12.02
N ALA A 108 -0.91 3.37 13.01
CA ALA A 108 -0.85 3.72 14.43
C ALA A 108 0.52 3.46 15.09
N LEU A 109 1.51 2.90 14.39
CA LEU A 109 2.84 2.70 14.96
C LEU A 109 3.44 4.05 15.39
N ASN A 110 4.04 4.09 16.59
CA ASN A 110 4.67 5.30 17.12
C ASN A 110 5.97 5.67 16.40
N ILE A 111 6.64 4.68 15.80
CA ILE A 111 7.88 4.84 15.02
C ILE A 111 7.56 4.99 13.53
N PRO A 112 8.41 5.66 12.73
CA PRO A 112 8.22 5.78 11.29
C PRO A 112 8.22 4.41 10.60
N LEU A 113 7.27 4.19 9.68
CA LEU A 113 7.24 3.06 8.76
C LEU A 113 7.23 3.60 7.33
N ILE A 114 8.22 3.22 6.52
CA ILE A 114 8.42 3.72 5.16
C ILE A 114 8.31 2.58 4.16
N ALA A 115 7.44 2.72 3.17
CA ALA A 115 7.34 1.77 2.06
C ALA A 115 8.42 2.07 1.01
N ALA A 116 9.23 1.06 0.70
CA ALA A 116 10.26 1.07 -0.35
C ALA A 116 9.72 0.32 -1.58
N ILE A 117 9.16 1.07 -2.53
CA ILE A 117 8.32 0.57 -3.62
C ILE A 117 9.12 0.42 -4.90
N HIS A 118 9.17 -0.79 -5.46
CA HIS A 118 9.69 -1.07 -6.80
C HIS A 118 8.74 -1.99 -7.57
N GLY A 119 8.58 -1.74 -8.86
CA GLY A 119 7.61 -2.45 -9.69
C GLY A 119 6.15 -2.17 -9.30
N PRO A 120 5.20 -3.06 -9.64
CA PRO A 120 3.78 -2.88 -9.36
C PRO A 120 3.48 -2.80 -7.86
N CYS A 121 2.72 -1.75 -7.49
CA CYS A 121 2.16 -1.50 -6.17
C CYS A 121 0.66 -1.21 -6.36
N LEU A 122 -0.15 -2.26 -6.38
CA LEU A 122 -1.53 -2.20 -6.85
C LEU A 122 -2.52 -2.69 -5.78
N GLY A 123 -3.74 -2.20 -5.83
CA GLY A 123 -4.83 -2.65 -4.96
C GLY A 123 -4.46 -2.65 -3.49
N GLY A 124 -4.66 -3.76 -2.80
CA GLY A 124 -4.26 -3.94 -1.41
C GLY A 124 -2.79 -3.62 -1.12
N GLY A 125 -1.90 -3.79 -2.11
CA GLY A 125 -0.49 -3.39 -1.99
C GLY A 125 -0.32 -1.88 -1.90
N LEU A 126 -1.09 -1.10 -2.67
CA LEU A 126 -1.12 0.35 -2.53
C LEU A 126 -1.82 0.78 -1.23
N GLU A 127 -2.87 0.06 -0.80
CA GLU A 127 -3.55 0.35 0.46
C GLU A 127 -2.61 0.17 1.66
N LEU A 128 -1.79 -0.91 1.66
CA LEU A 128 -0.72 -1.11 2.64
C LEU A 128 0.32 0.02 2.58
N ALA A 129 0.80 0.36 1.39
CA ALA A 129 1.76 1.45 1.21
C ALA A 129 1.21 2.81 1.70
N MET A 130 -0.09 3.07 1.52
CA MET A 130 -0.74 4.28 2.03
C MET A 130 -0.91 4.27 3.55
N ALA A 131 -0.96 3.11 4.19
CA ALA A 131 -0.96 2.98 5.64
C ALA A 131 0.44 3.21 6.26
N CYS A 132 1.51 3.13 5.47
CA CYS A 132 2.84 3.53 5.89
C CYS A 132 2.94 5.06 6.05
N HIS A 133 3.82 5.52 6.95
CA HIS A 133 4.04 6.95 7.19
C HIS A 133 4.68 7.64 5.99
N GLY A 134 5.59 6.97 5.29
CA GLY A 134 6.25 7.48 4.08
C GLY A 134 6.34 6.44 2.97
N ARG A 135 6.61 6.91 1.74
CA ARG A 135 6.72 6.07 0.53
C ARG A 135 7.84 6.60 -0.33
N VAL A 136 8.80 5.73 -0.64
CA VAL A 136 9.85 5.97 -1.64
C VAL A 136 9.62 5.01 -2.79
N ALA A 137 9.61 5.48 -4.01
CA ALA A 137 9.41 4.65 -5.20
C ALA A 137 10.61 4.71 -6.14
N THR A 138 10.81 3.65 -6.92
CA THR A 138 11.84 3.64 -7.96
C THR A 138 11.39 4.39 -9.21
N ASP A 139 12.34 4.96 -9.94
CA ASP A 139 12.12 5.69 -11.20
C ASP A 139 12.04 4.77 -12.44
N ASP A 140 12.13 3.46 -12.25
CA ASP A 140 12.05 2.52 -13.36
C ASP A 140 10.66 2.47 -14.00
N GLY A 141 10.60 2.04 -15.27
CA GLY A 141 9.36 2.02 -16.05
C GLY A 141 8.34 0.97 -15.61
N LYS A 142 8.72 0.03 -14.73
CA LYS A 142 7.82 -1.02 -14.20
C LYS A 142 7.09 -0.55 -12.94
N THR A 143 7.59 0.49 -12.27
CA THR A 143 7.00 1.00 -11.03
C THR A 143 5.75 1.82 -11.32
N VAL A 144 4.61 1.23 -10.96
CA VAL A 144 3.28 1.80 -11.10
C VAL A 144 2.48 1.62 -9.81
N LEU A 145 1.66 2.64 -9.50
CA LEU A 145 0.83 2.66 -8.31
C LEU A 145 -0.64 2.92 -8.70
N GLY A 146 -1.57 2.11 -8.21
CA GLY A 146 -2.98 2.25 -8.55
C GLY A 146 -3.91 1.40 -7.71
N LEU A 147 -5.20 1.70 -7.82
CA LEU A 147 -6.30 0.93 -7.23
C LEU A 147 -7.19 0.41 -8.38
N PRO A 148 -6.83 -0.73 -9.01
CA PRO A 148 -7.52 -1.23 -10.19
C PRO A 148 -8.73 -2.13 -9.86
N GLU A 149 -9.20 -2.17 -8.62
CA GLU A 149 -10.28 -3.05 -8.14
C GLU A 149 -11.55 -2.93 -8.96
N VAL A 150 -11.86 -1.75 -9.48
CA VAL A 150 -13.02 -1.50 -10.36
C VAL A 150 -12.99 -2.37 -11.64
N GLN A 151 -11.82 -2.74 -12.14
CA GLN A 151 -11.68 -3.62 -13.31
C GLN A 151 -12.15 -5.06 -13.02
N LEU A 152 -12.26 -5.41 -11.73
CA LEU A 152 -12.80 -6.68 -11.24
C LEU A 152 -14.23 -6.53 -10.69
N GLY A 153 -14.88 -5.37 -10.88
CA GLY A 153 -16.19 -5.08 -10.29
C GLY A 153 -16.15 -4.84 -8.76
N LEU A 154 -14.98 -4.57 -8.20
CA LEU A 154 -14.76 -4.40 -6.76
C LEU A 154 -14.43 -2.94 -6.42
N LEU A 155 -14.43 -2.63 -5.12
CA LEU A 155 -13.95 -1.39 -4.54
C LEU A 155 -12.71 -1.68 -3.67
N PRO A 156 -11.79 -0.70 -3.49
CA PRO A 156 -10.69 -0.81 -2.54
C PRO A 156 -11.23 -1.08 -1.13
N GLY A 157 -10.92 -2.25 -0.54
CA GLY A 157 -11.56 -2.75 0.68
C GLY A 157 -10.81 -2.43 1.97
N SER A 158 -9.48 -2.22 1.91
CA SER A 158 -8.63 -2.09 3.10
C SER A 158 -8.31 -0.64 3.47
N GLY A 159 -9.16 0.31 3.05
CA GLY A 159 -9.10 1.72 3.42
C GLY A 159 -8.54 2.64 2.34
N GLY A 160 -8.32 2.15 1.12
CA GLY A 160 -7.88 2.95 -0.03
C GLY A 160 -8.83 4.09 -0.35
N THR A 161 -10.15 3.86 -0.26
CA THR A 161 -11.19 4.87 -0.44
C THR A 161 -11.09 6.03 0.55
N GLN A 162 -10.47 5.82 1.72
CA GLN A 162 -10.32 6.82 2.77
C GLN A 162 -8.94 7.50 2.75
N ARG A 163 -7.87 6.75 2.40
CA ARG A 163 -6.50 7.26 2.41
C ARG A 163 -6.13 7.99 1.13
N LEU A 164 -6.52 7.46 -0.04
CA LEU A 164 -6.12 8.05 -1.32
C LEU A 164 -6.60 9.50 -1.48
N PRO A 165 -7.88 9.86 -1.20
CA PRO A 165 -8.33 11.25 -1.32
C PRO A 165 -7.56 12.24 -0.45
N LYS A 166 -7.14 11.82 0.75
CA LYS A 166 -6.35 12.66 1.66
C LYS A 166 -4.93 12.93 1.14
N MET A 167 -4.41 12.07 0.27
CA MET A 167 -3.05 12.19 -0.27
C MET A 167 -3.02 12.94 -1.60
N VAL A 168 -3.96 12.65 -2.51
CA VAL A 168 -3.89 13.14 -3.90
C VAL A 168 -5.02 14.11 -4.27
N GLY A 169 -5.94 14.38 -3.34
CA GLY A 169 -7.17 15.13 -3.55
C GLY A 169 -8.31 14.26 -4.10
N LEU A 170 -9.55 14.74 -3.92
CA LEU A 170 -10.76 13.97 -4.23
C LEU A 170 -10.88 13.67 -5.73
N GLN A 171 -10.65 14.68 -6.59
CA GLN A 171 -10.79 14.52 -8.04
C GLN A 171 -9.86 13.43 -8.59
N LYS A 172 -8.58 13.45 -8.20
CA LYS A 172 -7.61 12.46 -8.66
C LYS A 172 -7.87 11.09 -8.07
N ALA A 173 -8.29 11.03 -6.81
CA ALA A 173 -8.65 9.77 -6.16
C ALA A 173 -9.84 9.09 -6.86
N LEU A 174 -10.90 9.85 -7.19
CA LEU A 174 -12.02 9.34 -7.96
C LEU A 174 -11.58 8.85 -9.35
N ASP A 175 -10.74 9.60 -10.07
CA ASP A 175 -10.19 9.16 -11.36
C ASP A 175 -9.46 7.82 -11.23
N MET A 176 -8.58 7.67 -10.23
CA MET A 176 -7.84 6.42 -10.01
C MET A 176 -8.75 5.25 -9.62
N MET A 177 -9.68 5.45 -8.70
CA MET A 177 -10.54 4.37 -8.19
C MET A 177 -11.64 3.95 -9.19
N LEU A 178 -12.23 4.89 -9.93
CA LEU A 178 -13.35 4.61 -10.85
C LEU A 178 -12.90 4.16 -12.24
N THR A 179 -11.63 4.37 -12.58
CA THR A 179 -11.09 3.95 -13.88
C THR A 179 -10.01 2.86 -13.78
N GLY A 180 -9.51 2.59 -12.57
CA GLY A 180 -8.36 1.71 -12.37
C GLY A 180 -7.04 2.32 -12.86
N LYS A 181 -6.98 3.65 -13.06
CA LYS A 181 -5.80 4.35 -13.54
C LYS A 181 -4.62 4.19 -12.63
N GLN A 182 -3.50 3.82 -13.23
CA GLN A 182 -2.22 3.68 -12.54
C GLN A 182 -1.34 4.90 -12.80
N LEU A 183 -0.57 5.31 -11.80
CA LEU A 183 0.40 6.39 -11.89
C LEU A 183 1.82 5.81 -11.90
N ARG A 184 2.67 6.28 -12.82
CA ARG A 184 4.11 6.05 -12.74
C ARG A 184 4.70 6.82 -11.56
N ALA A 185 5.84 6.39 -11.03
CA ALA A 185 6.46 6.95 -9.83
C ALA A 185 6.58 8.49 -9.85
N VAL A 186 7.01 9.08 -10.98
CA VAL A 186 7.12 10.54 -11.12
C VAL A 186 5.75 11.23 -11.05
N GLN A 187 4.71 10.62 -11.64
CA GLN A 187 3.34 11.13 -11.59
C GLN A 187 2.77 11.00 -10.16
N ALA A 188 3.05 9.88 -9.49
CA ALA A 188 2.68 9.62 -8.11
C ALA A 188 3.31 10.66 -7.16
N LYS A 189 4.59 11.01 -7.37
CA LYS A 189 5.25 12.08 -6.62
C LYS A 189 4.59 13.44 -6.85
N LYS A 190 4.33 13.81 -8.10
CA LYS A 190 3.62 15.07 -8.42
C LYS A 190 2.22 15.13 -7.79
N ALA A 191 1.57 13.98 -7.67
CA ALA A 191 0.25 13.86 -7.04
C ALA A 191 0.30 13.84 -5.50
N GLY A 192 1.47 13.72 -4.87
CA GLY A 192 1.61 13.59 -3.42
C GLY A 192 1.41 12.16 -2.89
N LEU A 193 1.28 11.17 -3.78
CA LEU A 193 1.11 9.78 -3.40
C LEU A 193 2.40 9.15 -2.89
N VAL A 194 3.58 9.57 -3.40
CA VAL A 194 4.89 9.17 -2.89
C VAL A 194 5.73 10.40 -2.53
N ASP A 195 6.62 10.23 -1.55
CA ASP A 195 7.44 11.31 -0.98
C ASP A 195 8.73 11.52 -1.77
N ALA A 196 9.31 10.43 -2.28
CA ALA A 196 10.53 10.48 -3.08
C ALA A 196 10.50 9.47 -4.22
N VAL A 197 11.24 9.79 -5.30
CA VAL A 197 11.51 8.89 -6.42
C VAL A 197 13.02 8.82 -6.59
N VAL A 198 13.57 7.60 -6.62
CA VAL A 198 15.01 7.33 -6.62
C VAL A 198 15.36 6.16 -7.54
N PRO A 199 16.60 6.03 -7.99
CA PRO A 199 17.09 4.83 -8.64
C PRO A 199 16.94 3.58 -7.76
N LYS A 200 16.69 2.41 -8.36
CA LYS A 200 16.49 1.14 -7.64
C LYS A 200 17.67 0.80 -6.73
N SER A 201 18.89 1.10 -7.15
CA SER A 201 20.12 0.81 -6.40
C SER A 201 20.21 1.47 -5.02
N ILE A 202 19.49 2.57 -4.79
CA ILE A 202 19.50 3.30 -3.53
C ILE A 202 18.13 3.31 -2.83
N LEU A 203 17.16 2.50 -3.32
CA LEU A 203 15.78 2.50 -2.81
C LEU A 203 15.72 2.24 -1.31
N LEU A 204 16.35 1.15 -0.85
CA LEU A 204 16.33 0.78 0.57
C LEU A 204 17.00 1.86 1.44
N GLU A 205 18.16 2.34 1.03
CA GLU A 205 18.88 3.37 1.78
C GLU A 205 18.11 4.70 1.84
N ALA A 206 17.39 5.05 0.79
CA ALA A 206 16.51 6.22 0.80
C ALA A 206 15.32 6.04 1.78
N ALA A 207 14.74 4.84 1.85
CA ALA A 207 13.68 4.54 2.81
C ALA A 207 14.21 4.53 4.26
N VAL A 208 15.38 3.95 4.49
CA VAL A 208 16.08 3.97 5.79
C VAL A 208 16.37 5.40 6.24
N LYS A 209 16.94 6.21 5.36
CA LYS A 209 17.21 7.65 5.64
C LYS A 209 15.91 8.39 6.00
N MET A 210 14.82 8.12 5.29
CA MET A 210 13.53 8.74 5.59
C MET A 210 12.99 8.25 6.95
N ALA A 211 13.14 6.99 7.30
CA ALA A 211 12.73 6.45 8.60
C ALA A 211 13.51 7.09 9.76
N LEU A 212 14.82 7.27 9.60
CA LEU A 212 15.67 7.95 10.59
C LEU A 212 15.33 9.44 10.76
N ALA A 213 14.82 10.09 9.70
CA ALA A 213 14.39 11.48 9.74
C ALA A 213 13.07 11.70 10.49
N GLY A 214 12.35 10.62 10.81
CA GLY A 214 11.06 10.68 11.50
C GLY A 214 9.85 10.53 10.58
N LYS A 215 8.65 10.68 11.14
CA LYS A 215 7.41 10.61 10.33
C LYS A 215 7.32 11.83 9.42
N PRO A 216 7.09 11.64 8.11
CA PRO A 216 6.90 12.77 7.19
C PRO A 216 5.73 13.67 7.63
N ASP A 217 5.96 14.98 7.57
CA ASP A 217 4.93 15.97 7.88
C ASP A 217 3.88 16.04 6.77
N ARG A 218 2.70 15.51 7.05
CA ARG A 218 1.56 15.49 6.12
C ARG A 218 0.79 16.81 6.06
N SER A 219 1.07 17.76 6.94
CA SER A 219 0.46 19.11 6.86
C SER A 219 0.88 19.87 5.60
N LYS A 220 2.01 19.43 5.00
CA LYS A 220 2.54 19.95 3.73
C LYS A 220 2.05 19.16 2.50
N ALA A 221 1.02 18.31 2.66
CA ALA A 221 0.41 17.57 1.57
C ALA A 221 0.05 18.49 0.38
N VAL A 222 -0.06 17.90 -0.81
CA VAL A 222 -0.23 18.60 -2.10
C VAL A 222 -1.18 19.78 -1.97
N LYS A 223 -0.66 21.00 -2.17
CA LYS A 223 -1.48 22.19 -2.28
C LYS A 223 -2.26 22.08 -3.59
N LEU A 224 -3.54 21.79 -3.49
CA LEU A 224 -4.42 21.82 -4.64
C LEU A 224 -4.41 23.21 -5.28
N PRO A 225 -4.41 23.35 -6.60
CA PRO A 225 -4.67 24.61 -7.28
C PRO A 225 -5.97 25.24 -6.75
N PHE A 226 -6.09 26.57 -6.83
CA PHE A 226 -7.27 27.29 -6.32
C PHE A 226 -8.61 26.69 -6.80
N VAL A 227 -8.69 26.33 -8.08
CA VAL A 227 -9.88 25.66 -8.65
C VAL A 227 -10.13 24.31 -8.00
N GLY A 228 -9.08 23.51 -7.72
CA GLY A 228 -9.18 22.25 -7.02
C GLY A 228 -9.68 22.43 -5.59
N GLN A 229 -9.19 23.46 -4.89
CA GLN A 229 -9.66 23.79 -3.55
C GLN A 229 -11.16 24.15 -3.56
N LEU A 230 -11.60 24.97 -4.53
CA LEU A 230 -12.99 25.34 -4.68
C LEU A 230 -13.88 24.12 -4.95
N LEU A 231 -13.42 23.19 -5.80
CA LEU A 231 -14.15 21.97 -6.11
C LEU A 231 -14.23 21.01 -4.91
N GLU A 232 -13.17 20.88 -4.12
CA GLU A 232 -13.13 19.88 -3.03
C GLU A 232 -13.69 20.40 -1.70
N PHE A 233 -13.55 21.69 -1.41
CA PHE A 233 -13.91 22.24 -0.09
C PHE A 233 -15.26 22.96 -0.06
N THR A 234 -15.94 23.11 -1.20
CA THR A 234 -17.30 23.64 -1.23
C THR A 234 -18.34 22.55 -1.51
N SER A 235 -19.56 22.70 -0.98
CA SER A 235 -20.67 21.76 -1.26
C SER A 235 -21.06 21.73 -2.74
N ILE A 236 -21.04 22.87 -3.41
CA ILE A 236 -21.33 22.98 -4.85
C ILE A 236 -20.23 22.27 -5.66
N GLY A 237 -18.97 22.54 -5.34
CA GLY A 237 -17.83 21.92 -6.02
C GLY A 237 -17.83 20.40 -5.87
N ARG A 238 -18.08 19.87 -4.69
CA ARG A 238 -18.24 18.42 -4.47
C ARG A 238 -19.42 17.85 -5.25
N GLY A 239 -20.53 18.55 -5.31
CA GLY A 239 -21.68 18.16 -6.14
C GLY A 239 -21.30 18.01 -7.62
N ILE A 240 -20.51 18.94 -8.17
CA ILE A 240 -19.99 18.86 -9.55
C ILE A 240 -19.07 17.64 -9.72
N LEU A 241 -18.12 17.43 -8.80
CA LEU A 241 -17.20 16.28 -8.86
C LEU A 241 -17.94 14.94 -8.82
N PHE A 242 -18.90 14.78 -7.91
CA PHE A 242 -19.69 13.54 -7.83
C PHE A 242 -20.59 13.34 -9.05
N SER A 243 -21.21 14.40 -9.60
CA SER A 243 -21.97 14.31 -10.85
C SER A 243 -21.10 13.85 -12.01
N GLN A 244 -19.89 14.37 -12.14
CA GLN A 244 -18.94 13.92 -13.16
C GLN A 244 -18.51 12.47 -12.95
N ALA A 245 -18.20 12.08 -11.71
CA ALA A 245 -17.84 10.70 -11.34
C ALA A 245 -18.97 9.73 -11.70
N THR A 246 -20.22 10.03 -11.35
CA THR A 246 -21.40 9.22 -11.68
C THR A 246 -21.55 9.04 -13.20
N LYS A 247 -21.42 10.12 -13.98
CA LYS A 247 -21.47 10.02 -15.45
C LYS A 247 -20.36 9.13 -16.01
N GLN A 248 -19.16 9.23 -15.46
CA GLN A 248 -18.02 8.42 -15.89
C GLN A 248 -18.20 6.92 -15.58
N THR A 249 -18.90 6.60 -14.49
CA THR A 249 -19.20 5.20 -14.08
C THR A 249 -20.35 4.61 -14.90
N LEU A 250 -21.35 5.43 -15.28
CA LEU A 250 -22.51 4.96 -16.06
C LEU A 250 -22.21 4.77 -17.56
N LEU A 251 -21.08 5.31 -18.05
CA LEU A 251 -20.65 5.19 -19.46
C LEU A 251 -19.71 4.00 -19.71
N LYS A 252 -19.42 3.19 -18.71
CA LYS A 252 -18.63 1.96 -18.80
C LYS A 252 -19.47 0.73 -18.53
#